data_00e8f857b5e351bf2d9d226c0b1351e9
#
_entry.id   00e8f857b5e351bf2d9d226c0b1351e9
#
_cell.length_a   1.000
_cell.length_b   1.000
_cell.length_c   1.000
_cell.angle_alpha   90.00
_cell.angle_beta   90.00
_cell.angle_gamma   90.00
#
_symmetry.space_group_name_H-M   'P 1'
#
loop_
_entity.id
_entity.type
_entity.pdbx_description
1 polymer ?
#
loop_
_entity_poly.entity_id
_entity_poly.type
_entity_poly.pdbx_seq_one_letter_code
_entity_poly.pdbx_strand_id
1 'polypeptide(L)'
;VTTLSAQINLNDSTVQVVAYWSKGDSYDYLYDYYKYNIQGKDTISWERTISKINITVIDSTENSYTLQAVYDTPNAIRSGSDSISRELTSRISRTFGNDTVIVETNELGTIKRLVNFDQLRSRYLKAAEMTAEALCAQQGSEAQKDSLFRFLKSTLYKQMGDTTVIVSTALEELSLLLYYHGCKMDFDEEYQIEENFPSLVGGAPCKGMRTFWIEEVDPENGSFRIASDAIVNTDQAIRRFIELIQSNLPEEDRRKPIDSSQIPIIMAQDQNDTYIHADTGWPLVVY
;
A
#
# COMPACT_ATOMS: atom_id res chain seq x y z
N VAL A 1 -21.50 -34.84 -5.75
CA VAL A 1 -21.44 -34.32 -4.35
C VAL A 1 -20.98 -32.89 -4.50
N THR A 2 -21.93 -31.95 -4.56
CA THR A 2 -21.61 -30.52 -4.49
C THR A 2 -21.12 -30.27 -3.05
N THR A 3 -19.84 -30.07 -2.89
CA THR A 3 -19.28 -29.46 -1.69
C THR A 3 -19.80 -28.03 -1.67
N LEU A 4 -20.80 -27.76 -0.85
CA LEU A 4 -21.19 -26.38 -0.51
C LEU A 4 -19.98 -25.78 0.21
N SER A 5 -19.28 -24.84 -0.44
CA SER A 5 -18.27 -24.06 0.25
C SER A 5 -18.96 -23.24 1.35
N ALA A 6 -18.37 -23.21 2.54
CA ALA A 6 -18.99 -22.52 3.68
C ALA A 6 -19.14 -21.00 3.44
N GLN A 7 -18.38 -20.43 2.49
CA GLN A 7 -18.40 -19.01 2.17
C GLN A 7 -19.42 -18.64 1.08
N ILE A 8 -19.79 -19.58 0.19
CA ILE A 8 -20.77 -19.34 -0.88
C ILE A 8 -22.11 -19.97 -0.44
N ASN A 9 -23.11 -19.18 -0.19
CA ASN A 9 -24.46 -19.63 0.13
C ASN A 9 -25.41 -19.35 -1.05
N LEU A 10 -25.57 -20.35 -1.91
CA LEU A 10 -26.45 -20.26 -3.09
C LEU A 10 -27.95 -20.13 -2.74
N ASN A 11 -28.38 -20.60 -1.55
CA ASN A 11 -29.77 -20.49 -1.14
C ASN A 11 -30.18 -19.06 -0.78
N ASP A 12 -29.24 -18.34 -0.13
CA ASP A 12 -29.44 -16.95 0.29
C ASP A 12 -28.83 -15.96 -0.71
N SER A 13 -28.20 -16.45 -1.78
CA SER A 13 -27.46 -15.64 -2.78
C SER A 13 -26.42 -14.72 -2.12
N THR A 14 -25.61 -15.24 -1.18
CA THR A 14 -24.61 -14.48 -0.46
C THR A 14 -23.25 -15.15 -0.48
N VAL A 15 -22.20 -14.32 -0.36
CA VAL A 15 -20.86 -14.77 0.05
C VAL A 15 -20.49 -14.15 1.39
N GLN A 16 -19.64 -14.85 2.14
CA GLN A 16 -19.04 -14.30 3.37
C GLN A 16 -17.53 -14.59 3.32
N VAL A 17 -16.72 -13.55 3.35
CA VAL A 17 -15.26 -13.69 3.32
C VAL A 17 -14.74 -13.96 4.72
N VAL A 18 -14.35 -15.19 4.98
CA VAL A 18 -13.93 -15.67 6.30
C VAL A 18 -12.62 -16.45 6.18
N ALA A 19 -11.71 -16.20 7.11
CA ALA A 19 -10.50 -16.98 7.26
C ALA A 19 -10.78 -18.35 7.86
N TYR A 20 -10.54 -19.41 7.11
CA TYR A 20 -10.53 -20.80 7.60
C TYR A 20 -9.09 -21.31 7.59
N TRP A 21 -8.25 -20.68 8.38
CA TRP A 21 -6.83 -20.95 8.38
C TRP A 21 -6.41 -21.80 9.58
N SER A 22 -5.35 -22.57 9.37
CA SER A 22 -4.73 -23.34 10.43
C SER A 22 -3.28 -22.93 10.63
N LYS A 23 -2.78 -23.07 11.85
CA LYS A 23 -1.36 -22.85 12.12
C LYS A 23 -0.50 -23.71 11.21
N GLY A 24 0.43 -23.09 10.50
CA GLY A 24 1.30 -23.73 9.52
C GLY A 24 0.85 -23.56 8.07
N ASP A 25 -0.38 -23.09 7.81
CA ASP A 25 -0.79 -22.75 6.45
C ASP A 25 0.10 -21.64 5.91
N SER A 26 0.54 -21.79 4.65
CA SER A 26 1.47 -20.86 4.03
C SER A 26 1.16 -20.69 2.55
N TYR A 27 1.20 -19.46 2.08
CA TYR A 27 0.93 -19.09 0.68
C TYR A 27 2.00 -18.14 0.15
N ASP A 28 2.39 -18.35 -1.10
CA ASP A 28 3.34 -17.50 -1.82
C ASP A 28 2.58 -16.63 -2.82
N TYR A 29 2.81 -15.33 -2.74
CA TYR A 29 2.27 -14.35 -3.68
C TYR A 29 3.40 -13.73 -4.48
N LEU A 30 3.12 -13.45 -5.76
CA LEU A 30 3.95 -12.60 -6.59
C LEU A 30 3.35 -11.20 -6.61
N TYR A 31 4.07 -10.24 -6.06
CA TYR A 31 3.75 -8.83 -6.18
C TYR A 31 4.42 -8.29 -7.45
N ASP A 32 3.63 -7.77 -8.39
CA ASP A 32 4.10 -7.19 -9.65
C ASP A 32 3.42 -5.83 -9.87
N TYR A 33 4.14 -4.78 -9.54
CA TYR A 33 3.64 -3.42 -9.54
C TYR A 33 4.22 -2.62 -10.68
N TYR A 34 3.36 -1.91 -11.42
CA TYR A 34 3.72 -1.01 -12.50
C TYR A 34 3.29 0.41 -12.20
N LYS A 35 4.18 1.36 -12.43
CA LYS A 35 3.90 2.79 -12.34
C LYS A 35 4.32 3.49 -13.63
N TYR A 36 3.41 4.26 -14.21
CA TYR A 36 3.65 5.04 -15.41
C TYR A 36 3.34 6.51 -15.14
N ASN A 37 4.21 7.40 -15.65
CA ASN A 37 3.92 8.83 -15.75
C ASN A 37 3.71 9.14 -17.22
N ILE A 38 2.51 9.59 -17.56
CA ILE A 38 2.06 9.85 -18.93
C ILE A 38 1.77 11.33 -19.08
N GLN A 39 2.27 11.96 -20.14
CA GLN A 39 1.95 13.33 -20.52
C GLN A 39 1.42 13.34 -21.96
N GLY A 40 0.15 13.64 -22.13
CA GLY A 40 -0.52 13.53 -23.42
C GLY A 40 -0.57 12.06 -23.89
N LYS A 41 0.21 11.72 -24.94
CA LYS A 41 0.33 10.35 -25.46
C LYS A 41 1.68 9.70 -25.14
N ASP A 42 2.58 10.43 -24.50
CA ASP A 42 3.95 9.99 -24.28
C ASP A 42 4.14 9.47 -22.84
N THR A 43 4.74 8.29 -22.69
CA THR A 43 5.18 7.78 -21.39
C THR A 43 6.51 8.46 -21.03
N ILE A 44 6.45 9.36 -20.04
CA ILE A 44 7.61 10.13 -19.58
C ILE A 44 8.55 9.28 -18.72
N SER A 45 7.97 8.47 -17.87
CA SER A 45 8.73 7.52 -17.05
C SER A 45 7.88 6.32 -16.67
N TRP A 46 8.56 5.22 -16.35
CA TRP A 46 7.91 4.02 -15.85
C TRP A 46 8.77 3.34 -14.78
N GLU A 47 8.11 2.60 -13.92
CA GLU A 47 8.72 1.75 -12.91
C GLU A 47 7.96 0.42 -12.85
N ARG A 48 8.69 -0.67 -12.69
CA ARG A 48 8.15 -1.98 -12.36
C ARG A 48 8.86 -2.51 -11.14
N THR A 49 8.11 -2.97 -10.17
CA THR A 49 8.64 -3.62 -8.96
C THR A 49 8.09 -5.03 -8.87
N ILE A 50 8.96 -6.01 -8.80
CA ILE A 50 8.60 -7.42 -8.61
C ILE A 50 9.18 -7.88 -7.27
N SER A 51 8.34 -8.49 -6.44
CA SER A 51 8.74 -9.11 -5.17
C SER A 51 7.92 -10.36 -4.91
N LYS A 52 8.45 -11.29 -4.13
CA LYS A 52 7.68 -12.39 -3.57
C LYS A 52 7.31 -12.07 -2.14
N ILE A 53 6.12 -12.49 -1.76
CA ILE A 53 5.59 -12.37 -0.41
C ILE A 53 5.16 -13.77 0.02
N ASN A 54 5.81 -14.32 1.05
CA ASN A 54 5.35 -15.53 1.70
C ASN A 54 4.54 -15.15 2.93
N ILE A 55 3.29 -15.60 3.02
CA ILE A 55 2.43 -15.38 4.19
C ILE A 55 2.19 -16.72 4.88
N THR A 56 2.55 -16.81 6.16
CA THR A 56 2.39 -18.00 6.98
C THR A 56 1.56 -17.70 8.22
N VAL A 57 0.62 -18.57 8.55
CA VAL A 57 -0.12 -18.58 9.81
C VAL A 57 0.80 -19.15 10.90
N ILE A 58 1.42 -18.29 11.70
CA ILE A 58 2.38 -18.70 12.72
C ILE A 58 1.72 -19.07 14.04
N ASP A 59 0.49 -18.57 14.29
CA ASP A 59 -0.33 -18.95 15.44
C ASP A 59 -1.81 -18.77 15.15
N SER A 60 -2.65 -19.56 15.84
CA SER A 60 -4.11 -19.47 15.73
C SER A 60 -4.77 -19.79 17.08
N THR A 61 -5.82 -19.04 17.39
CA THR A 61 -6.69 -19.24 18.55
C THR A 61 -8.15 -19.28 18.08
N GLU A 62 -9.08 -19.49 18.99
CA GLU A 62 -10.53 -19.43 18.65
C GLU A 62 -10.97 -18.04 18.10
N ASN A 63 -10.26 -16.97 18.43
CA ASN A 63 -10.69 -15.60 18.16
C ASN A 63 -9.67 -14.80 17.31
N SER A 64 -8.58 -15.41 16.86
CA SER A 64 -7.52 -14.68 16.16
C SER A 64 -6.55 -15.59 15.41
N TYR A 65 -5.92 -15.02 14.38
CA TYR A 65 -4.73 -15.59 13.74
C TYR A 65 -3.57 -14.62 13.87
N THR A 66 -2.37 -15.16 13.93
CA THR A 66 -1.13 -14.37 13.79
C THR A 66 -0.48 -14.77 12.47
N LEU A 67 -0.39 -13.78 11.57
CA LEU A 67 0.23 -13.96 10.25
C LEU A 67 1.62 -13.37 10.25
N GLN A 68 2.55 -14.07 9.62
CA GLN A 68 3.88 -13.57 9.29
C GLN A 68 3.98 -13.44 7.78
N ALA A 69 4.19 -12.23 7.29
CA ALA A 69 4.52 -11.95 5.89
C ALA A 69 6.02 -11.69 5.77
N VAL A 70 6.69 -12.47 4.92
CA VAL A 70 8.12 -12.30 4.59
C VAL A 70 8.21 -11.81 3.16
N TYR A 71 8.80 -10.65 2.98
CA TYR A 71 8.98 -9.99 1.69
C TYR A 71 10.38 -10.24 1.18
N ASP A 72 10.52 -10.81 0.00
CA ASP A 72 11.81 -10.87 -0.67
C ASP A 72 12.27 -9.45 -1.04
N THR A 73 13.58 -9.30 -1.22
CA THR A 73 14.13 -8.04 -1.73
C THR A 73 13.48 -7.68 -3.07
N PRO A 74 12.80 -6.53 -3.17
CA PRO A 74 12.13 -6.13 -4.40
C PRO A 74 13.13 -5.89 -5.54
N ASN A 75 12.82 -6.41 -6.71
CA ASN A 75 13.53 -6.10 -7.93
C ASN A 75 12.81 -4.95 -8.64
N ALA A 76 13.34 -3.73 -8.47
CA ALA A 76 12.80 -2.53 -9.09
C ALA A 76 13.58 -2.17 -10.36
N ILE A 77 12.87 -2.08 -11.49
CA ILE A 77 13.39 -1.65 -12.78
C ILE A 77 12.73 -0.32 -13.12
N ARG A 78 13.52 0.71 -13.41
CA ARG A 78 13.03 2.08 -13.67
C ARG A 78 13.65 2.65 -14.93
N SER A 79 12.87 3.41 -15.70
CA SER A 79 13.42 4.27 -16.74
C SER A 79 14.18 5.44 -16.09
N GLY A 80 15.44 5.66 -16.51
CA GLY A 80 16.23 6.81 -16.06
C GLY A 80 16.72 6.76 -14.60
N SER A 81 16.75 5.57 -13.95
CA SER A 81 17.28 5.45 -12.58
C SER A 81 18.77 5.79 -12.55
N ASP A 82 19.14 6.70 -11.65
CA ASP A 82 20.54 7.03 -11.39
C ASP A 82 21.27 5.90 -10.64
N SER A 83 22.60 5.91 -10.71
CA SER A 83 23.45 4.90 -10.07
C SER A 83 23.32 4.92 -8.54
N ILE A 84 22.98 6.07 -7.97
CA ILE A 84 22.91 6.32 -6.53
C ILE A 84 21.70 5.62 -5.93
N SER A 85 20.51 5.83 -6.52
CA SER A 85 19.28 5.17 -6.08
C SER A 85 19.42 3.65 -6.11
N ARG A 86 20.09 3.11 -7.14
CA ARG A 86 20.35 1.66 -7.25
C ARG A 86 21.32 1.17 -6.18
N GLU A 87 22.40 1.89 -5.93
CA GLU A 87 23.39 1.53 -4.91
C GLU A 87 22.79 1.60 -3.50
N LEU A 88 22.02 2.66 -3.21
CA LEU A 88 21.34 2.82 -1.93
C LEU A 88 20.34 1.69 -1.68
N THR A 89 19.47 1.37 -2.64
CA THR A 89 18.53 0.25 -2.55
C THR A 89 19.27 -1.06 -2.29
N SER A 90 20.34 -1.35 -3.05
CA SER A 90 21.15 -2.54 -2.87
C SER A 90 21.84 -2.60 -1.48
N ARG A 91 22.29 -1.46 -0.95
CA ARG A 91 22.93 -1.36 0.37
C ARG A 91 21.91 -1.60 1.48
N ILE A 92 20.71 -1.00 1.38
CA ILE A 92 19.60 -1.21 2.32
C ILE A 92 19.21 -2.70 2.34
N SER A 93 18.97 -3.30 1.18
CA SER A 93 18.59 -4.71 1.05
C SER A 93 19.65 -5.64 1.63
N ARG A 94 20.94 -5.40 1.37
CA ARG A 94 22.03 -6.20 1.96
C ARG A 94 22.13 -6.06 3.47
N THR A 95 21.80 -4.89 4.01
CA THR A 95 21.90 -4.62 5.46
C THR A 95 20.77 -5.30 6.23
N PHE A 96 19.57 -5.31 5.67
CA PHE A 96 18.37 -5.78 6.39
C PHE A 96 17.86 -7.17 5.96
N GLY A 97 18.29 -7.66 4.80
CA GLY A 97 17.73 -8.89 4.21
C GLY A 97 16.25 -8.75 3.89
N ASN A 98 15.51 -9.84 3.97
CA ASN A 98 14.07 -9.87 3.75
C ASN A 98 13.33 -9.07 4.81
N ASP A 99 12.26 -8.38 4.41
CA ASP A 99 11.39 -7.68 5.35
C ASP A 99 10.38 -8.66 5.95
N THR A 100 10.08 -8.50 7.23
CA THR A 100 9.13 -9.36 7.93
C THR A 100 8.12 -8.51 8.65
N VAL A 101 6.85 -8.71 8.32
CA VAL A 101 5.70 -8.05 8.94
C VAL A 101 4.88 -9.09 9.68
N ILE A 102 4.57 -8.86 10.94
CA ILE A 102 3.75 -9.76 11.76
C ILE A 102 2.49 -9.01 12.16
N VAL A 103 1.33 -9.58 11.82
CA VAL A 103 0.03 -9.01 12.14
C VAL A 103 -0.83 -9.98 12.92
N GLU A 104 -1.70 -9.43 13.75
CA GLU A 104 -2.80 -10.17 14.35
C GLU A 104 -4.10 -9.79 13.66
N THR A 105 -4.90 -10.80 13.31
CA THR A 105 -6.26 -10.65 12.77
C THR A 105 -7.30 -11.09 13.79
N ASN A 106 -8.58 -10.83 13.53
CA ASN A 106 -9.67 -11.52 14.22
C ASN A 106 -9.89 -12.92 13.62
N GLU A 107 -10.91 -13.62 14.12
CA GLU A 107 -11.35 -14.93 13.64
C GLU A 107 -11.86 -14.94 12.19
N LEU A 108 -12.25 -13.79 11.67
CA LEU A 108 -12.70 -13.63 10.28
C LEU A 108 -11.56 -13.32 9.31
N GLY A 109 -10.35 -13.03 9.82
CA GLY A 109 -9.18 -12.65 9.00
C GLY A 109 -8.96 -11.14 8.85
N THR A 110 -9.80 -10.29 9.47
CA THR A 110 -9.62 -8.83 9.45
C THR A 110 -8.42 -8.43 10.30
N ILE A 111 -7.51 -7.62 9.77
CA ILE A 111 -6.32 -7.14 10.48
C ILE A 111 -6.73 -6.29 11.68
N LYS A 112 -6.23 -6.62 12.86
CA LYS A 112 -6.42 -5.87 14.11
C LYS A 112 -5.25 -4.97 14.43
N ARG A 113 -4.03 -5.47 14.30
CA ARG A 113 -2.82 -4.73 14.67
C ARG A 113 -1.55 -5.30 14.06
N LEU A 114 -0.58 -4.42 13.94
CA LEU A 114 0.81 -4.75 13.64
C LEU A 114 1.50 -5.20 14.94
N VAL A 115 2.08 -6.42 14.95
CA VAL A 115 2.66 -7.04 16.15
C VAL A 115 4.12 -6.59 16.36
N ASN A 116 4.93 -6.58 15.29
CA ASN A 116 6.36 -6.30 15.36
C ASN A 116 6.72 -4.84 15.06
N PHE A 117 5.88 -3.89 15.48
CA PHE A 117 6.02 -2.46 15.22
C PHE A 117 7.41 -1.91 15.59
N ASP A 118 7.93 -2.20 16.78
CA ASP A 118 9.21 -1.66 17.26
C ASP A 118 10.39 -2.15 16.41
N GLN A 119 10.32 -3.39 15.94
CA GLN A 119 11.33 -3.95 15.03
C GLN A 119 11.33 -3.19 13.70
N LEU A 120 10.15 -2.99 13.10
CA LEU A 120 10.00 -2.26 11.84
C LEU A 120 10.41 -0.79 11.99
N ARG A 121 10.01 -0.14 13.08
CA ARG A 121 10.43 1.24 13.39
C ARG A 121 11.94 1.38 13.43
N SER A 122 12.62 0.46 14.13
CA SER A 122 14.09 0.46 14.22
C SER A 122 14.74 0.31 12.85
N ARG A 123 14.18 -0.54 12.01
CA ARG A 123 14.60 -0.75 10.61
C ARG A 123 14.46 0.53 9.76
N TYR A 124 13.27 1.17 9.81
CA TYR A 124 12.99 2.38 9.04
C TYR A 124 13.89 3.55 9.47
N LEU A 125 14.12 3.72 10.77
CA LEU A 125 15.05 4.74 11.26
C LEU A 125 16.49 4.47 10.79
N LYS A 126 16.93 3.21 10.76
CA LYS A 126 18.25 2.86 10.23
C LYS A 126 18.35 3.07 8.71
N ALA A 127 17.30 2.75 7.96
CA ALA A 127 17.22 3.04 6.54
C ALA A 127 17.25 4.56 6.26
N ALA A 128 16.56 5.36 7.08
CA ALA A 128 16.59 6.82 7.02
C ALA A 128 18.02 7.37 7.23
N GLU A 129 18.77 6.83 8.20
CA GLU A 129 20.16 7.21 8.43
C GLU A 129 21.05 6.88 7.23
N MET A 130 20.93 5.65 6.68
CA MET A 130 21.70 5.23 5.50
C MET A 130 21.36 6.11 4.28
N THR A 131 20.10 6.52 4.15
CA THR A 131 19.66 7.43 3.07
C THR A 131 20.30 8.82 3.25
N ALA A 132 20.29 9.37 4.47
CA ALA A 132 20.93 10.65 4.76
C ALA A 132 22.45 10.61 4.46
N GLU A 133 23.12 9.54 4.88
CA GLU A 133 24.56 9.32 4.56
C GLU A 133 24.83 9.33 3.06
N ALA A 134 24.03 8.57 2.28
CA ALA A 134 24.21 8.46 0.83
C ALA A 134 23.98 9.80 0.11
N LEU A 135 22.97 10.57 0.53
CA LEU A 135 22.71 11.88 -0.04
C LEU A 135 23.80 12.91 0.29
N CYS A 136 24.40 12.82 1.50
CA CYS A 136 25.46 13.72 1.91
C CYS A 136 26.82 13.39 1.27
N ALA A 137 27.08 12.13 0.91
CA ALA A 137 28.37 11.70 0.36
C ALA A 137 28.77 12.46 -0.92
N GLN A 138 27.83 13.07 -1.61
CA GLN A 138 28.03 13.77 -2.89
C GLN A 138 28.19 15.29 -2.76
N GLN A 139 28.09 15.83 -1.55
CA GLN A 139 28.10 17.27 -1.31
C GLN A 139 29.47 17.79 -0.83
N GLY A 140 29.86 18.97 -1.27
CA GLY A 140 30.88 19.93 -0.94
C GLY A 140 31.90 19.64 0.19
N SER A 141 32.13 20.63 1.06
CA SER A 141 33.08 20.54 2.18
C SER A 141 32.55 19.71 3.35
N GLU A 142 33.42 19.18 4.21
CA GLU A 142 33.04 18.38 5.40
C GLU A 142 32.07 19.10 6.34
N ALA A 143 32.25 20.42 6.55
CA ALA A 143 31.33 21.20 7.39
C ALA A 143 29.92 21.32 6.79
N GLN A 144 29.83 21.41 5.47
CA GLN A 144 28.55 21.40 4.76
C GLN A 144 27.88 20.01 4.81
N LYS A 145 28.66 18.95 4.66
CA LYS A 145 28.19 17.58 4.82
C LYS A 145 27.59 17.32 6.20
N ASP A 146 28.27 17.72 7.27
CA ASP A 146 27.80 17.54 8.64
C ASP A 146 26.49 18.27 8.92
N SER A 147 26.37 19.51 8.42
CA SER A 147 25.13 20.30 8.59
C SER A 147 23.98 19.70 7.82
N LEU A 148 24.21 19.32 6.56
CA LEU A 148 23.24 18.69 5.69
C LEU A 148 22.80 17.32 6.23
N PHE A 149 23.75 16.50 6.70
CA PHE A 149 23.48 15.19 7.29
C PHE A 149 22.56 15.32 8.52
N ARG A 150 22.84 16.24 9.45
CA ARG A 150 21.98 16.46 10.62
C ARG A 150 20.59 16.89 10.23
N PHE A 151 20.47 17.79 9.26
CA PHE A 151 19.18 18.24 8.74
C PHE A 151 18.39 17.09 8.10
N LEU A 152 19.00 16.36 7.14
CA LEU A 152 18.36 15.24 6.46
C LEU A 152 18.01 14.12 7.42
N LYS A 153 18.92 13.73 8.32
CA LYS A 153 18.65 12.71 9.34
C LYS A 153 17.45 13.11 10.21
N SER A 154 17.39 14.34 10.69
CA SER A 154 16.28 14.83 11.51
C SER A 154 14.96 14.80 10.74
N THR A 155 14.96 15.23 9.48
CA THR A 155 13.77 15.26 8.62
C THR A 155 13.27 13.84 8.30
N LEU A 156 14.17 12.95 7.86
CA LEU A 156 13.84 11.57 7.55
C LEU A 156 13.41 10.78 8.79
N TYR A 157 14.04 11.02 9.95
CA TYR A 157 13.62 10.39 11.22
C TYR A 157 12.22 10.81 11.64
N LYS A 158 11.87 12.07 11.46
CA LYS A 158 10.52 12.56 11.76
C LYS A 158 9.48 11.91 10.81
N GLN A 159 9.80 11.77 9.54
CA GLN A 159 8.91 11.21 8.55
C GLN A 159 8.82 9.68 8.64
N MET A 160 9.95 8.98 8.62
CA MET A 160 9.99 7.51 8.61
C MET A 160 9.82 6.88 10.00
N GLY A 161 9.90 7.66 11.06
CA GLY A 161 9.64 7.24 12.46
C GLY A 161 8.20 7.49 12.91
N ASP A 162 7.38 8.12 12.08
CA ASP A 162 5.96 8.35 12.36
C ASP A 162 5.19 7.05 12.40
N THR A 163 4.39 6.85 13.44
CA THR A 163 3.62 5.62 13.66
C THR A 163 2.66 5.34 12.50
N THR A 164 1.98 6.36 12.00
CA THR A 164 1.01 6.21 10.89
C THR A 164 1.72 5.79 9.61
N VAL A 165 2.87 6.40 9.30
CA VAL A 165 3.68 6.05 8.13
C VAL A 165 4.18 4.62 8.24
N ILE A 166 4.71 4.21 9.39
CA ILE A 166 5.21 2.84 9.59
C ILE A 166 4.09 1.82 9.42
N VAL A 167 2.95 2.04 10.07
CA VAL A 167 1.81 1.11 10.01
C VAL A 167 1.24 1.03 8.60
N SER A 168 0.99 2.17 7.94
CA SER A 168 0.43 2.17 6.58
C SER A 168 1.36 1.50 5.57
N THR A 169 2.67 1.80 5.62
CA THR A 169 3.66 1.18 4.73
C THR A 169 3.82 -0.33 4.99
N ALA A 170 3.86 -0.74 6.27
CA ALA A 170 4.03 -2.15 6.61
C ALA A 170 2.80 -3.01 6.28
N LEU A 171 1.62 -2.41 6.27
CA LEU A 171 0.37 -3.13 6.03
C LEU A 171 -0.16 -2.97 4.61
N GLU A 172 0.51 -2.24 3.72
CA GLU A 172 0.00 -1.88 2.39
C GLU A 172 -0.49 -3.10 1.61
N GLU A 173 0.38 -4.07 1.36
CA GLU A 173 0.03 -5.27 0.58
C GLU A 173 -0.88 -6.23 1.36
N LEU A 174 -0.67 -6.37 2.66
CA LEU A 174 -1.53 -7.22 3.49
C LEU A 174 -2.95 -6.66 3.59
N SER A 175 -3.10 -5.34 3.69
CA SER A 175 -4.40 -4.69 3.70
C SER A 175 -5.13 -4.88 2.37
N LEU A 176 -4.40 -4.86 1.26
CA LEU A 176 -4.96 -5.12 -0.06
C LEU A 176 -5.44 -6.57 -0.18
N LEU A 177 -4.60 -7.52 0.23
CA LEU A 177 -4.93 -8.95 0.19
C LEU A 177 -6.11 -9.31 1.11
N LEU A 178 -6.19 -8.72 2.29
CA LEU A 178 -7.17 -9.10 3.32
C LEU A 178 -8.33 -8.09 3.43
N TYR A 179 -8.48 -7.20 2.45
CA TYR A 179 -9.41 -6.07 2.51
C TYR A 179 -10.86 -6.48 2.78
N TYR A 180 -11.35 -7.54 2.15
CA TYR A 180 -12.73 -7.98 2.26
C TYR A 180 -13.02 -8.97 3.39
N HIS A 181 -11.99 -9.37 4.16
CA HIS A 181 -12.18 -10.32 5.27
C HIS A 181 -13.11 -9.76 6.35
N GLY A 182 -14.13 -10.55 6.69
CA GLY A 182 -15.20 -10.17 7.61
C GLY A 182 -16.45 -9.62 6.90
N CYS A 183 -16.41 -9.33 5.61
CA CYS A 183 -17.57 -8.86 4.85
C CYS A 183 -18.52 -10.01 4.52
N LYS A 184 -19.82 -9.76 4.63
CA LYS A 184 -20.87 -10.57 4.03
C LYS A 184 -21.54 -9.72 2.95
N MET A 185 -21.75 -10.30 1.75
CA MET A 185 -22.23 -9.59 0.57
C MET A 185 -23.29 -10.42 -0.15
N ASP A 186 -24.34 -9.78 -0.61
CA ASP A 186 -25.36 -10.34 -1.50
C ASP A 186 -24.87 -10.27 -2.95
N PHE A 187 -25.26 -11.24 -3.80
CA PHE A 187 -24.74 -11.33 -5.17
C PHE A 187 -25.13 -10.15 -6.05
N ASP A 188 -26.32 -9.59 -5.84
CA ASP A 188 -26.91 -8.56 -6.69
C ASP A 188 -26.85 -7.15 -6.07
N GLU A 189 -26.10 -6.97 -4.97
CA GLU A 189 -26.01 -5.69 -4.27
C GLU A 189 -24.65 -5.02 -4.43
N GLU A 190 -24.67 -3.68 -4.52
CA GLU A 190 -23.48 -2.83 -4.45
C GLU A 190 -23.39 -2.20 -3.06
N TYR A 191 -22.18 -2.20 -2.51
CA TYR A 191 -21.87 -1.62 -1.20
C TYR A 191 -21.01 -0.38 -1.36
N GLN A 192 -21.27 0.66 -0.58
CA GLN A 192 -20.51 1.90 -0.62
C GLN A 192 -19.97 2.25 0.76
N ILE A 193 -18.69 2.61 0.79
CA ILE A 193 -18.01 3.08 2.00
C ILE A 193 -17.19 4.33 1.72
N GLU A 194 -17.13 5.24 2.70
CA GLU A 194 -16.19 6.35 2.67
C GLU A 194 -14.82 5.88 3.16
N GLU A 195 -13.78 6.15 2.39
CA GLU A 195 -12.40 5.81 2.71
C GLU A 195 -11.45 7.01 2.66
N ASN A 196 -10.30 6.85 3.31
CA ASN A 196 -9.20 7.80 3.26
C ASN A 196 -8.09 7.26 2.36
N PHE A 197 -7.80 7.96 1.27
CA PHE A 197 -6.75 7.64 0.32
C PHE A 197 -5.50 8.47 0.58
N PRO A 198 -4.29 7.95 0.29
CA PRO A 198 -3.06 8.73 0.39
C PRO A 198 -3.15 10.01 -0.43
N SER A 199 -2.69 11.13 0.12
CA SER A 199 -2.67 12.40 -0.61
C SER A 199 -1.57 12.39 -1.66
N LEU A 200 -1.89 12.76 -2.90
CA LEU A 200 -0.94 12.86 -4.02
C LEU A 200 0.15 13.93 -3.80
N VAL A 201 -0.11 14.90 -2.92
CA VAL A 201 0.80 16.02 -2.65
C VAL A 201 1.30 16.05 -1.20
N GLY A 202 1.11 14.94 -0.48
CA GLY A 202 1.44 14.83 0.94
C GLY A 202 0.44 15.55 1.86
N GLY A 203 0.55 15.30 3.16
CA GLY A 203 -0.32 15.85 4.21
C GLY A 203 -1.52 14.99 4.52
N ALA A 204 -2.68 15.61 4.83
CA ALA A 204 -3.89 14.89 5.20
C ALA A 204 -4.38 13.99 4.05
N PRO A 205 -4.89 12.80 4.35
CA PRO A 205 -5.49 11.91 3.37
C PRO A 205 -6.65 12.58 2.62
N CYS A 206 -6.86 12.18 1.38
CA CYS A 206 -8.03 12.57 0.60
C CYS A 206 -9.19 11.62 0.89
N LYS A 207 -10.39 12.15 1.07
CA LYS A 207 -11.59 11.33 1.19
C LYS A 207 -12.03 10.84 -0.19
N GLY A 208 -12.55 9.61 -0.24
CA GLY A 208 -13.15 9.06 -1.45
C GLY A 208 -14.30 8.12 -1.09
N MET A 209 -15.00 7.70 -2.12
CA MET A 209 -16.09 6.73 -2.03
C MET A 209 -15.67 5.49 -2.79
N ARG A 210 -15.61 4.34 -2.10
CA ARG A 210 -15.43 3.04 -2.74
C ARG A 210 -16.76 2.35 -2.87
N THR A 211 -17.07 1.89 -4.07
CA THR A 211 -18.18 0.98 -4.36
C THR A 211 -17.59 -0.40 -4.62
N PHE A 212 -18.18 -1.46 -4.09
CA PHE A 212 -17.73 -2.84 -4.32
C PHE A 212 -18.93 -3.79 -4.39
N TRP A 213 -18.79 -4.86 -5.17
CA TRP A 213 -19.85 -5.83 -5.45
C TRP A 213 -19.26 -7.20 -5.79
N ILE A 214 -20.12 -8.23 -5.76
CA ILE A 214 -19.77 -9.55 -6.27
C ILE A 214 -19.90 -9.54 -7.79
N GLU A 215 -18.79 -9.70 -8.48
CA GLU A 215 -18.75 -9.71 -9.95
C GLU A 215 -18.97 -11.11 -10.52
N GLU A 216 -18.48 -12.14 -9.81
CA GLU A 216 -18.55 -13.52 -10.25
C GLU A 216 -18.56 -14.48 -9.07
N VAL A 217 -19.36 -15.55 -9.17
CA VAL A 217 -19.36 -16.68 -8.24
C VAL A 217 -19.16 -17.96 -9.03
N ASP A 218 -18.14 -18.73 -8.69
CA ASP A 218 -17.81 -20.02 -9.31
C ASP A 218 -17.83 -21.14 -8.27
N PRO A 219 -19.00 -21.72 -7.99
CA PRO A 219 -19.12 -22.78 -7.00
C PRO A 219 -18.45 -24.11 -7.43
N GLU A 220 -18.24 -24.32 -8.74
CA GLU A 220 -17.61 -25.53 -9.26
C GLU A 220 -16.11 -25.55 -8.93
N ASN A 221 -15.44 -24.41 -9.04
CA ASN A 221 -14.04 -24.22 -8.70
C ASN A 221 -13.83 -23.70 -7.29
N GLY A 222 -14.90 -23.46 -6.51
CA GLY A 222 -14.83 -22.99 -5.13
C GLY A 222 -14.20 -21.61 -5.02
N SER A 223 -14.58 -20.67 -5.88
CA SER A 223 -14.04 -19.30 -5.87
C SER A 223 -15.12 -18.26 -6.17
N PHE A 224 -14.83 -17.00 -5.83
CA PHE A 224 -15.65 -15.86 -6.21
C PHE A 224 -14.78 -14.62 -6.40
N ARG A 225 -15.28 -13.67 -7.19
CA ARG A 225 -14.60 -12.40 -7.49
C ARG A 225 -15.38 -11.23 -6.92
N ILE A 226 -14.69 -10.37 -6.20
CA ILE A 226 -15.17 -9.08 -5.73
C ILE A 226 -14.49 -8.02 -6.58
N ALA A 227 -15.28 -7.17 -7.24
CA ALA A 227 -14.80 -5.99 -7.94
C ALA A 227 -15.05 -4.74 -7.12
N SER A 228 -14.20 -3.74 -7.26
CA SER A 228 -14.41 -2.43 -6.66
C SER A 228 -13.90 -1.28 -7.52
N ASP A 229 -14.55 -0.13 -7.35
CA ASP A 229 -14.17 1.14 -7.96
C ASP A 229 -14.23 2.24 -6.89
N ALA A 230 -13.19 3.06 -6.81
CA ALA A 230 -13.16 4.17 -5.89
C ALA A 230 -12.86 5.49 -6.59
N ILE A 231 -13.64 6.51 -6.26
CA ILE A 231 -13.43 7.88 -6.72
C ILE A 231 -12.94 8.71 -5.55
N VAL A 232 -11.75 9.30 -5.72
CA VAL A 232 -11.09 10.10 -4.69
C VAL A 232 -11.39 11.58 -4.91
N ASN A 233 -11.82 12.26 -3.85
CA ASN A 233 -11.98 13.71 -3.87
C ASN A 233 -10.60 14.38 -3.78
N THR A 234 -10.15 14.95 -4.88
CA THR A 234 -8.84 15.58 -5.01
C THR A 234 -8.83 17.08 -4.69
N ASP A 235 -9.97 17.70 -4.39
CA ASP A 235 -10.09 19.15 -4.18
C ASP A 235 -9.14 19.68 -3.11
N GLN A 236 -9.00 18.96 -2.00
CA GLN A 236 -8.10 19.34 -0.91
C GLN A 236 -6.63 19.23 -1.33
N ALA A 237 -6.28 18.19 -2.08
CA ALA A 237 -4.94 18.02 -2.63
C ALA A 237 -4.58 19.14 -3.61
N ILE A 238 -5.53 19.52 -4.48
CA ILE A 238 -5.37 20.63 -5.43
C ILE A 238 -5.15 21.95 -4.69
N ARG A 239 -5.98 22.28 -3.68
CA ARG A 239 -5.81 23.50 -2.88
C ARG A 239 -4.43 23.55 -2.22
N ARG A 240 -4.00 22.46 -1.63
CA ARG A 240 -2.69 22.36 -1.00
C ARG A 240 -1.54 22.48 -2.00
N PHE A 241 -1.68 21.91 -3.19
CA PHE A 241 -0.72 22.07 -4.27
C PHE A 241 -0.57 23.55 -4.68
N ILE A 242 -1.71 24.26 -4.80
CA ILE A 242 -1.73 25.70 -5.06
C ILE A 242 -1.01 26.49 -3.97
N GLU A 243 -1.30 26.20 -2.68
CA GLU A 243 -0.63 26.83 -1.54
C GLU A 243 0.89 26.60 -1.56
N LEU A 244 1.33 25.38 -1.89
CA LEU A 244 2.75 25.04 -2.03
C LEU A 244 3.41 25.84 -3.18
N ILE A 245 2.76 25.96 -4.33
CA ILE A 245 3.27 26.78 -5.43
C ILE A 245 3.36 28.24 -4.98
N GLN A 246 2.30 28.79 -4.41
CA GLN A 246 2.28 30.19 -3.97
C GLN A 246 3.35 30.48 -2.93
N SER A 247 3.58 29.57 -1.97
CA SER A 247 4.60 29.75 -0.93
C SER A 247 6.03 29.80 -1.48
N ASN A 248 6.27 29.18 -2.63
CA ASN A 248 7.58 29.14 -3.30
C ASN A 248 7.77 30.26 -4.34
N LEU A 249 6.74 31.07 -4.63
CA LEU A 249 6.88 32.22 -5.52
C LEU A 249 7.58 33.39 -4.83
N PRO A 250 8.24 34.28 -5.58
CA PRO A 250 8.73 35.59 -5.10
C PRO A 250 7.60 36.39 -4.42
N GLU A 251 7.92 37.18 -3.40
CA GLU A 251 6.92 37.89 -2.58
C GLU A 251 5.97 38.77 -3.39
N GLU A 252 6.46 39.36 -4.48
CA GLU A 252 5.70 40.19 -5.43
C GLU A 252 4.66 39.42 -6.25
N ASP A 253 4.89 38.09 -6.45
CA ASP A 253 4.01 37.20 -7.21
C ASP A 253 3.04 36.41 -6.34
N ARG A 254 3.30 36.25 -5.03
CA ARG A 254 2.44 35.52 -4.10
C ARG A 254 1.02 36.06 -3.97
N ARG A 255 0.83 37.36 -4.24
CA ARG A 255 -0.48 37.99 -4.11
C ARG A 255 -1.30 37.94 -5.40
N LYS A 256 -0.73 37.47 -6.50
CA LYS A 256 -1.45 37.31 -7.76
C LYS A 256 -2.33 36.07 -7.67
N PRO A 257 -3.62 36.16 -7.98
CA PRO A 257 -4.47 34.99 -8.04
C PRO A 257 -3.93 34.03 -9.10
N ILE A 258 -3.82 32.75 -8.76
CA ILE A 258 -3.51 31.71 -9.75
C ILE A 258 -4.75 31.57 -10.64
N ASP A 259 -4.55 31.65 -11.93
CA ASP A 259 -5.60 31.42 -12.92
C ASP A 259 -6.09 29.99 -12.82
N SER A 260 -7.33 29.82 -12.38
CA SER A 260 -7.92 28.48 -12.19
C SER A 260 -7.99 27.65 -13.48
N SER A 261 -7.95 28.33 -14.66
CA SER A 261 -7.90 27.64 -15.96
C SER A 261 -6.55 26.95 -16.23
N GLN A 262 -5.50 27.34 -15.51
CA GLN A 262 -4.15 26.75 -15.62
C GLN A 262 -3.90 25.64 -14.59
N ILE A 263 -4.85 25.40 -13.67
CA ILE A 263 -4.75 24.33 -12.70
C ILE A 263 -5.14 23.03 -13.40
N PRO A 264 -4.27 22.00 -13.39
CA PRO A 264 -4.62 20.73 -14.00
C PRO A 264 -5.81 20.09 -13.27
N ILE A 265 -6.72 19.50 -14.02
CA ILE A 265 -7.75 18.63 -13.45
C ILE A 265 -7.03 17.39 -12.96
N ILE A 266 -7.05 17.17 -11.67
CA ILE A 266 -6.51 15.95 -11.06
C ILE A 266 -7.70 15.03 -10.78
N MET A 267 -7.72 13.89 -11.43
CA MET A 267 -8.65 12.80 -11.13
C MET A 267 -7.85 11.66 -10.52
N ALA A 268 -8.34 11.09 -9.44
CA ALA A 268 -7.78 9.90 -8.85
C ALA A 268 -8.90 8.86 -8.73
N GLN A 269 -8.65 7.71 -9.31
CA GLN A 269 -9.53 6.55 -9.31
C GLN A 269 -8.70 5.33 -8.94
N ASP A 270 -9.30 4.41 -8.20
CA ASP A 270 -8.70 3.14 -7.83
C ASP A 270 -9.68 2.02 -8.17
N GLN A 271 -9.23 1.04 -8.94
CA GLN A 271 -10.01 -0.12 -9.33
C GLN A 271 -9.30 -1.37 -8.84
N ASN A 272 -10.08 -2.32 -8.32
CA ASN A 272 -9.53 -3.54 -7.78
C ASN A 272 -10.45 -4.72 -8.07
N ASP A 273 -9.84 -5.85 -8.44
CA ASP A 273 -10.45 -7.15 -8.57
C ASP A 273 -9.77 -8.14 -7.63
N THR A 274 -10.53 -8.75 -6.72
CA THR A 274 -10.03 -9.72 -5.76
C THR A 274 -10.72 -11.08 -5.96
N TYR A 275 -9.94 -12.10 -6.29
CA TYR A 275 -10.41 -13.48 -6.36
C TYR A 275 -10.11 -14.19 -5.04
N ILE A 276 -11.11 -14.84 -4.46
CA ILE A 276 -11.02 -15.50 -3.16
C ILE A 276 -11.36 -16.98 -3.30
N HIS A 277 -10.54 -17.82 -2.68
CA HIS A 277 -10.81 -19.25 -2.56
C HIS A 277 -11.83 -19.48 -1.45
N ALA A 278 -13.00 -19.99 -1.82
CA ALA A 278 -14.16 -20.05 -0.95
C ALA A 278 -14.06 -21.07 0.20
N ASP A 279 -13.16 -22.05 0.13
CA ASP A 279 -13.00 -23.02 1.23
C ASP A 279 -12.04 -22.53 2.32
N THR A 280 -11.09 -21.65 1.95
CA THR A 280 -10.04 -21.21 2.88
C THR A 280 -10.07 -19.72 3.19
N GLY A 281 -10.72 -18.91 2.34
CA GLY A 281 -10.67 -17.45 2.44
C GLY A 281 -9.36 -16.82 1.98
N TRP A 282 -8.39 -17.59 1.47
CA TRP A 282 -7.18 -17.02 0.94
C TRP A 282 -7.45 -16.30 -0.39
N PRO A 283 -6.96 -15.08 -0.57
CA PRO A 283 -6.95 -14.45 -1.89
C PRO A 283 -6.13 -15.27 -2.87
N LEU A 284 -6.68 -15.51 -4.05
CA LEU A 284 -5.97 -16.19 -5.14
C LEU A 284 -5.19 -15.18 -5.97
N VAL A 285 -5.83 -14.06 -6.27
CA VAL A 285 -5.29 -12.95 -7.08
C VAL A 285 -5.93 -11.65 -6.61
N VAL A 286 -5.16 -10.58 -6.63
CA VAL A 286 -5.62 -9.19 -6.47
C VAL A 286 -5.00 -8.36 -7.59
N TYR A 287 -5.83 -7.63 -8.34
CA TYR A 287 -5.43 -6.71 -9.42
C TYR A 287 -5.70 -5.27 -9.04
#